data_605fc465e76cf204d13c2c766787e84e
#
_entry.id   605fc465e76cf204d13c2c766787e84e
#
_cell.length_a   1.000
_cell.length_b   1.000
_cell.length_c   1.000
_cell.angle_alpha   90.00
_cell.angle_beta   90.00
_cell.angle_gamma   90.00
#
_symmetry.space_group_name_H-M   'P 1'
#
loop_
_entity.id
_entity.type
_entity.pdbx_description
1 polymer ?
#
loop_
_entity_poly.entity_id
_entity_poly.type
_entity_poly.pdbx_seq_one_letter_code
_entity_poly.pdbx_strand_id
1 'polypeptide(L)'
;MDLPQPPPNHLPVILAVASVVAFLIIASGIAYIYQQNRYPEVFEQWELQYSPHRFSFRTLYQATRGFKENRVLGAGGFGKVYGGELLDGTHIAVKRVSHGEEQGMQEYVAEFATMGRLAHRNLVQLRGYCRRKGELLLLYDYMVNGSLADHLFNGNNLRLSAGLKEFIL
;
A
#
# COMPACT_ATOMS: atom_id res chain seq x y z
N MET A 1 -68.25 -9.92 -36.74
CA MET A 1 -68.20 -9.28 -35.40
C MET A 1 -66.81 -9.62 -34.79
N ASP A 2 -65.83 -8.76 -34.99
CA ASP A 2 -64.48 -8.96 -34.45
C ASP A 2 -64.48 -8.49 -33.00
N LEU A 3 -64.18 -9.39 -32.08
CA LEU A 3 -63.98 -9.04 -30.66
C LEU A 3 -62.76 -8.23 -30.51
N PRO A 4 -62.73 -7.12 -29.72
CA PRO A 4 -61.55 -6.33 -29.47
C PRO A 4 -60.51 -7.18 -28.78
N GLN A 5 -59.28 -7.18 -29.32
CA GLN A 5 -58.12 -7.85 -28.73
C GLN A 5 -57.79 -7.20 -27.38
N PRO A 6 -57.51 -7.99 -26.34
CA PRO A 6 -57.11 -7.43 -25.06
C PRO A 6 -55.81 -6.63 -25.18
N PRO A 7 -55.63 -5.55 -24.45
CA PRO A 7 -54.41 -4.72 -24.52
C PRO A 7 -53.17 -5.56 -24.16
N PRO A 8 -52.01 -5.25 -24.78
CA PRO A 8 -50.79 -6.00 -24.54
C PRO A 8 -50.40 -5.92 -23.06
N ASN A 9 -50.22 -7.08 -22.46
CA ASN A 9 -49.85 -7.17 -21.04
C ASN A 9 -48.37 -6.91 -20.86
N HIS A 10 -47.99 -5.67 -20.50
CA HIS A 10 -46.62 -5.26 -20.29
C HIS A 10 -46.06 -5.64 -18.90
N LEU A 11 -46.89 -6.22 -18.04
CA LEU A 11 -46.50 -6.60 -16.67
C LEU A 11 -45.28 -7.52 -16.61
N PRO A 12 -45.14 -8.58 -17.43
CA PRO A 12 -43.94 -9.45 -17.36
C PRO A 12 -42.66 -8.74 -17.78
N VAL A 13 -42.74 -7.80 -18.70
CA VAL A 13 -41.59 -7.01 -19.15
C VAL A 13 -41.13 -6.06 -18.03
N ILE A 14 -42.06 -5.39 -17.36
CA ILE A 14 -41.76 -4.49 -16.22
C ILE A 14 -41.13 -5.28 -15.07
N LEU A 15 -41.65 -6.46 -14.75
CA LEU A 15 -41.09 -7.32 -13.70
C LEU A 15 -39.67 -7.81 -14.06
N ALA A 16 -39.44 -8.18 -15.31
CA ALA A 16 -38.14 -8.60 -15.78
C ALA A 16 -37.10 -7.45 -15.68
N VAL A 17 -37.48 -6.24 -16.12
CA VAL A 17 -36.61 -5.07 -16.02
C VAL A 17 -36.32 -4.70 -14.55
N ALA A 18 -37.33 -4.70 -13.69
CA ALA A 18 -37.17 -4.43 -12.27
C ALA A 18 -36.26 -5.43 -11.58
N SER A 19 -36.35 -6.72 -11.92
CA SER A 19 -35.45 -7.75 -11.36
C SER A 19 -33.98 -7.57 -11.77
N VAL A 20 -33.73 -7.20 -13.02
CA VAL A 20 -32.37 -6.92 -13.52
C VAL A 20 -31.79 -5.69 -12.83
N VAL A 21 -32.55 -4.62 -12.68
CA VAL A 21 -32.12 -3.39 -11.99
C VAL A 21 -31.80 -3.69 -10.52
N ALA A 22 -32.68 -4.43 -9.83
CA ALA A 22 -32.44 -4.83 -8.44
C ALA A 22 -31.17 -5.68 -8.29
N PHE A 23 -30.93 -6.62 -9.20
CA PHE A 23 -29.72 -7.43 -9.22
C PHE A 23 -28.46 -6.58 -9.40
N LEU A 24 -28.47 -5.62 -10.32
CA LEU A 24 -27.31 -4.72 -10.54
C LEU A 24 -27.02 -3.84 -9.31
N ILE A 25 -28.04 -3.35 -8.62
CA ILE A 25 -27.89 -2.56 -7.39
C ILE A 25 -27.26 -3.44 -6.29
N ILE A 26 -27.76 -4.66 -6.10
CA ILE A 26 -27.21 -5.57 -5.09
C ILE A 26 -25.76 -5.95 -5.43
N ALA A 27 -25.47 -6.29 -6.66
CA ALA A 27 -24.12 -6.64 -7.11
C ALA A 27 -23.15 -5.48 -6.93
N SER A 28 -23.54 -4.25 -7.26
CA SER A 28 -22.74 -3.05 -7.06
C SER A 28 -22.50 -2.76 -5.57
N GLY A 29 -23.51 -2.95 -4.72
CA GLY A 29 -23.40 -2.83 -3.27
C GLY A 29 -22.42 -3.85 -2.67
N ILE A 30 -22.51 -5.10 -3.07
CA ILE A 30 -21.59 -6.17 -2.65
C ILE A 30 -20.15 -5.84 -3.11
N ALA A 31 -19.98 -5.43 -4.36
CA ALA A 31 -18.67 -5.05 -4.89
C ALA A 31 -18.08 -3.87 -4.13
N TYR A 32 -18.90 -2.87 -3.79
CA TYR A 32 -18.48 -1.71 -2.98
C TYR A 32 -18.04 -2.13 -1.57
N ILE A 33 -18.83 -2.95 -0.87
CA ILE A 33 -18.48 -3.48 0.46
C ILE A 33 -17.21 -4.33 0.39
N TYR A 34 -17.08 -5.18 -0.64
CA TYR A 34 -15.90 -6.00 -0.84
C TYR A 34 -14.63 -5.15 -1.06
N GLN A 35 -14.71 -4.06 -1.83
CA GLN A 35 -13.61 -3.12 -2.01
C GLN A 35 -13.27 -2.39 -0.71
N GLN A 36 -14.25 -1.99 0.08
CA GLN A 36 -14.02 -1.29 1.34
C GLN A 36 -13.39 -2.20 2.39
N ASN A 37 -13.84 -3.47 2.48
CA ASN A 37 -13.30 -4.45 3.43
C ASN A 37 -11.97 -5.06 2.98
N ARG A 38 -11.55 -4.82 1.75
CA ARG A 38 -10.28 -5.36 1.23
C ARG A 38 -9.05 -4.76 1.91
N TYR A 39 -9.21 -3.62 2.57
CA TYR A 39 -8.11 -2.85 3.17
C TYR A 39 -8.41 -2.40 4.61
N PRO A 40 -8.69 -3.32 5.56
CA PRO A 40 -8.89 -2.94 6.94
C PRO A 40 -7.57 -2.40 7.51
N GLU A 41 -7.61 -1.17 7.99
CA GLU A 41 -6.50 -0.53 8.69
C GLU A 41 -6.73 -0.65 10.21
N VAL A 42 -5.68 -0.98 10.96
CA VAL A 42 -5.74 -1.13 12.41
C VAL A 42 -5.12 0.11 13.06
N PHE A 43 -5.82 0.69 14.03
CA PHE A 43 -5.36 1.84 14.81
C PHE A 43 -4.97 1.39 16.23
N GLU A 44 -3.82 1.83 16.72
CA GLU A 44 -3.39 1.62 18.09
C GLU A 44 -3.01 2.93 18.79
N GLN A 45 -3.14 2.97 20.13
CA GLN A 45 -2.96 4.21 20.91
C GLN A 45 -1.54 4.80 20.84
N TRP A 46 -0.50 3.97 20.63
CA TRP A 46 0.88 4.44 20.52
C TRP A 46 1.15 5.18 19.20
N GLU A 47 0.34 4.96 18.16
CA GLU A 47 0.45 5.65 16.87
C GLU A 47 0.19 7.17 17.01
N LEU A 48 -0.57 7.58 18.03
CA LEU A 48 -0.85 8.99 18.32
C LEU A 48 0.34 9.71 18.95
N GLN A 49 1.29 8.97 19.52
CA GLN A 49 2.40 9.53 20.29
C GLN A 49 3.68 9.73 19.47
N TYR A 50 3.83 9.01 18.34
CA TYR A 50 5.01 9.04 17.48
C TYR A 50 4.59 9.42 16.07
N SER A 51 4.98 10.59 15.60
CA SER A 51 4.46 11.30 14.45
C SER A 51 5.26 11.22 13.14
N PRO A 52 5.49 10.06 12.52
CA PRO A 52 5.59 10.02 11.08
C PRO A 52 4.19 9.96 10.47
N HIS A 53 4.04 10.53 9.28
CA HIS A 53 2.77 10.60 8.60
C HIS A 53 2.20 9.21 8.29
N ARG A 54 0.93 8.97 8.62
CA ARG A 54 0.26 7.73 8.28
C ARG A 54 -0.30 7.80 6.86
N PHE A 55 0.07 6.82 6.05
CA PHE A 55 -0.44 6.66 4.70
C PHE A 55 -1.53 5.57 4.64
N SER A 56 -2.51 5.75 3.76
CA SER A 56 -3.48 4.69 3.51
C SER A 56 -2.84 3.53 2.73
N PHE A 57 -3.26 2.30 3.00
CA PHE A 57 -2.81 1.14 2.23
C PHE A 57 -3.11 1.30 0.73
N ARG A 58 -4.26 1.88 0.41
CA ARG A 58 -4.67 2.14 -0.97
C ARG A 58 -3.68 3.05 -1.69
N THR A 59 -3.22 4.11 -1.04
CA THR A 59 -2.22 5.03 -1.60
C THR A 59 -0.91 4.30 -1.91
N LEU A 60 -0.38 3.51 -0.96
CA LEU A 60 0.87 2.78 -1.16
C LEU A 60 0.73 1.65 -2.17
N TYR A 61 -0.42 0.98 -2.20
CA TYR A 61 -0.74 -0.05 -3.19
C TYR A 61 -0.77 0.53 -4.62
N GLN A 62 -1.36 1.71 -4.80
CA GLN A 62 -1.37 2.40 -6.09
C GLN A 62 0.03 2.88 -6.47
N ALA A 63 0.76 3.52 -5.56
CA ALA A 63 2.11 4.03 -5.78
C ALA A 63 3.08 2.93 -6.22
N THR A 64 2.99 1.74 -5.61
CA THR A 64 3.84 0.58 -5.95
C THR A 64 3.27 -0.29 -7.07
N ARG A 65 2.16 0.13 -7.69
CA ARG A 65 1.44 -0.63 -8.73
C ARG A 65 1.05 -2.04 -8.26
N GLY A 66 0.59 -2.16 -7.00
CA GLY A 66 0.14 -3.41 -6.41
C GLY A 66 1.26 -4.31 -5.91
N PHE A 67 2.40 -3.75 -5.49
CA PHE A 67 3.58 -4.49 -5.00
C PHE A 67 4.06 -5.56 -6.00
N LYS A 68 4.13 -5.19 -7.29
CA LYS A 68 4.57 -6.11 -8.34
C LYS A 68 6.07 -6.40 -8.22
N GLU A 69 6.46 -7.62 -8.59
CA GLU A 69 7.87 -8.08 -8.53
C GLU A 69 8.81 -7.19 -9.38
N ASN A 70 8.36 -6.63 -10.48
CA ASN A 70 9.16 -5.70 -11.29
C ASN A 70 9.40 -4.33 -10.64
N ARG A 71 8.87 -4.09 -9.46
CA ARG A 71 9.08 -2.90 -8.63
C ARG A 71 9.93 -3.18 -7.39
N VAL A 72 10.39 -4.42 -7.21
CA VAL A 72 11.27 -4.79 -6.10
C VAL A 72 12.63 -4.13 -6.29
N LEU A 73 13.04 -3.33 -5.31
CA LEU A 73 14.34 -2.68 -5.23
C LEU A 73 15.34 -3.56 -4.45
N GLY A 74 14.82 -4.37 -3.52
CA GLY A 74 15.62 -5.29 -2.71
C GLY A 74 14.73 -6.23 -1.90
N ALA A 75 15.30 -7.38 -1.53
CA ALA A 75 14.65 -8.37 -0.69
C ALA A 75 15.65 -8.94 0.31
N GLY A 76 15.22 -9.15 1.55
CA GLY A 76 16.06 -9.69 2.62
C GLY A 76 15.22 -10.36 3.70
N GLY A 77 15.86 -10.77 4.80
CA GLY A 77 15.21 -11.44 5.93
C GLY A 77 14.08 -10.64 6.58
N PHE A 78 14.10 -9.32 6.46
CA PHE A 78 13.12 -8.41 7.05
C PHE A 78 12.00 -8.01 6.08
N GLY A 79 11.93 -8.59 4.88
CA GLY A 79 10.90 -8.32 3.90
C GLY A 79 11.41 -7.81 2.57
N LYS A 80 10.50 -7.26 1.76
CA LYS A 80 10.79 -6.72 0.42
C LYS A 80 10.62 -5.21 0.41
N VAL A 81 11.50 -4.52 -0.33
CA VAL A 81 11.42 -3.08 -0.60
C VAL A 81 10.94 -2.87 -2.03
N TYR A 82 9.92 -2.05 -2.20
CA TYR A 82 9.31 -1.74 -3.51
C TYR A 82 9.50 -0.27 -3.85
N GLY A 83 9.89 0.01 -5.08
CA GLY A 83 9.87 1.37 -5.61
C GLY A 83 8.46 1.78 -5.98
N GLY A 84 8.11 3.02 -5.68
CA GLY A 84 6.81 3.58 -5.97
C GLY A 84 6.88 5.06 -6.34
N GLU A 85 5.73 5.59 -6.77
CA GLU A 85 5.54 7.00 -7.11
C GLU A 85 4.18 7.43 -6.59
N LEU A 86 4.17 8.45 -5.74
CA LEU A 86 2.94 9.05 -5.23
C LEU A 86 2.24 9.88 -6.31
N LEU A 87 0.99 10.27 -6.08
CA LEU A 87 0.19 11.05 -7.02
C LEU A 87 0.77 12.43 -7.33
N ASP A 88 1.58 12.96 -6.43
CA ASP A 88 2.30 14.23 -6.60
C ASP A 88 3.63 14.10 -7.37
N GLY A 89 3.94 12.89 -7.88
CA GLY A 89 5.19 12.60 -8.59
C GLY A 89 6.37 12.27 -7.66
N THR A 90 6.19 12.27 -6.35
CA THR A 90 7.25 11.95 -5.40
C THR A 90 7.64 10.47 -5.49
N HIS A 91 8.92 10.20 -5.78
CA HIS A 91 9.46 8.84 -5.75
C HIS A 91 9.69 8.38 -4.32
N ILE A 92 9.25 7.16 -4.02
CA ILE A 92 9.28 6.56 -2.69
C ILE A 92 9.81 5.13 -2.72
N ALA A 93 10.35 4.68 -1.59
CA ALA A 93 10.66 3.28 -1.32
C ALA A 93 9.75 2.76 -0.21
N VAL A 94 9.04 1.66 -0.46
CA VAL A 94 8.11 1.07 0.50
C VAL A 94 8.63 -0.29 0.93
N LYS A 95 9.08 -0.39 2.18
CA LYS A 95 9.48 -1.67 2.79
C LYS A 95 8.23 -2.37 3.31
N ARG A 96 7.92 -3.52 2.73
CA ARG A 96 6.84 -4.40 3.18
C ARG A 96 7.42 -5.45 4.10
N VAL A 97 7.10 -5.33 5.38
CA VAL A 97 7.55 -6.23 6.44
C VAL A 97 6.48 -7.30 6.62
N SER A 98 6.86 -8.57 6.42
CA SER A 98 5.98 -9.73 6.64
C SER A 98 6.52 -10.46 7.86
N HIS A 99 5.84 -10.37 8.99
CA HIS A 99 6.18 -11.14 10.18
C HIS A 99 4.94 -11.85 10.73
N GLY A 100 5.14 -13.02 11.37
CA GLY A 100 4.10 -13.71 12.13
C GLY A 100 3.54 -12.82 13.25
N GLU A 101 2.27 -12.99 13.54
CA GLU A 101 1.34 -12.00 14.12
C GLU A 101 1.73 -11.33 15.44
N GLU A 102 2.60 -11.88 16.30
CA GLU A 102 2.90 -11.28 17.61
C GLU A 102 4.35 -10.82 17.80
N GLN A 103 5.32 -11.58 17.34
CA GLN A 103 6.74 -11.27 17.54
C GLN A 103 7.22 -10.14 16.65
N GLY A 104 6.73 -10.07 15.40
CA GLY A 104 7.06 -9.01 14.46
C GLY A 104 6.54 -7.63 14.85
N MET A 105 5.50 -7.56 15.69
CA MET A 105 4.94 -6.27 16.11
C MET A 105 5.81 -5.57 17.16
N GLN A 106 6.41 -6.30 18.09
CA GLN A 106 7.30 -5.71 19.12
C GLN A 106 8.60 -5.22 18.50
N GLU A 107 9.18 -6.01 17.58
CA GLU A 107 10.37 -5.61 16.83
C GLU A 107 10.11 -4.37 15.96
N TYR A 108 8.92 -4.29 15.37
CA TYR A 108 8.49 -3.14 14.59
C TYR A 108 8.34 -1.88 15.40
N VAL A 109 7.66 -1.94 16.54
CA VAL A 109 7.50 -0.75 17.40
C VAL A 109 8.86 -0.25 17.83
N ALA A 110 9.82 -1.14 18.10
CA ALA A 110 11.18 -0.77 18.43
C ALA A 110 11.92 -0.14 17.23
N GLU A 111 11.84 -0.73 16.03
CA GLU A 111 12.43 -0.18 14.79
C GLU A 111 11.82 1.17 14.44
N PHE A 112 10.49 1.26 14.49
CA PHE A 112 9.75 2.48 14.22
C PHE A 112 10.05 3.61 15.22
N ALA A 113 10.05 3.30 16.54
CA ALA A 113 10.35 4.28 17.57
C ALA A 113 11.81 4.75 17.48
N THR A 114 12.72 3.88 17.06
CA THR A 114 14.13 4.21 16.88
C THR A 114 14.34 5.03 15.61
N MET A 115 13.83 4.60 14.47
CA MET A 115 13.98 5.28 13.19
C MET A 115 13.19 6.58 13.07
N GLY A 116 12.01 6.66 13.69
CA GLY A 116 11.21 7.89 13.70
C GLY A 116 11.87 9.04 14.47
N ARG A 117 12.80 8.71 15.41
CA ARG A 117 13.58 9.69 16.18
C ARG A 117 14.93 10.02 15.58
N LEU A 118 15.46 9.15 14.71
CA LEU A 118 16.79 9.31 14.12
C LEU A 118 16.73 10.14 12.85
N ALA A 119 16.58 11.45 13.00
CA ALA A 119 16.83 12.38 11.90
C ALA A 119 18.33 12.67 11.81
N HIS A 120 19.03 11.97 10.94
CA HIS A 120 20.45 12.23 10.68
C HIS A 120 20.69 12.40 9.18
N ARG A 121 21.56 13.32 8.81
CA ARG A 121 21.84 13.65 7.41
C ARG A 121 22.33 12.47 6.55
N ASN A 122 22.89 11.44 7.18
CA ASN A 122 23.42 10.23 6.51
C ASN A 122 22.48 9.01 6.62
N LEU A 123 21.26 9.19 7.15
CA LEU A 123 20.27 8.14 7.25
C LEU A 123 19.07 8.46 6.35
N VAL A 124 18.57 7.46 5.70
CA VAL A 124 17.30 7.55 4.94
C VAL A 124 16.18 7.85 5.93
N GLN A 125 15.40 8.89 5.63
CA GLN A 125 14.32 9.31 6.52
C GLN A 125 13.08 8.45 6.33
N LEU A 126 12.49 8.03 7.46
CA LEU A 126 11.17 7.45 7.49
C LEU A 126 10.13 8.56 7.27
N ARG A 127 9.49 8.58 6.10
CA ARG A 127 8.45 9.54 5.72
C ARG A 127 7.11 9.21 6.34
N GLY A 128 6.85 7.94 6.56
CA GLY A 128 5.58 7.50 7.08
C GLY A 128 5.44 5.99 7.13
N TYR A 129 4.25 5.57 7.47
CA TYR A 129 3.93 4.15 7.60
C TYR A 129 2.48 3.87 7.22
N CYS A 130 2.20 2.59 6.98
CA CYS A 130 0.85 2.06 6.91
C CYS A 130 0.81 0.72 7.63
N ARG A 131 -0.17 0.54 8.49
CA ARG A 131 -0.42 -0.71 9.17
C ARG A 131 -1.73 -1.30 8.71
N ARG A 132 -1.68 -2.56 8.35
CA ARG A 132 -2.82 -3.37 7.99
C ARG A 132 -2.74 -4.69 8.77
N LYS A 133 -3.87 -5.40 8.93
CA LYS A 133 -3.90 -6.68 9.64
C LYS A 133 -2.84 -7.64 9.08
N GLY A 134 -1.84 -7.99 9.91
CA GLY A 134 -0.73 -8.89 9.53
C GLY A 134 0.31 -8.30 8.57
N GLU A 135 0.21 -7.01 8.20
CA GLU A 135 1.16 -6.35 7.31
C GLU A 135 1.54 -4.97 7.81
N LEU A 136 2.81 -4.65 7.63
CA LEU A 136 3.37 -3.37 7.91
C LEU A 136 4.14 -2.84 6.70
N LEU A 137 3.89 -1.59 6.39
CA LEU A 137 4.54 -0.88 5.32
C LEU A 137 5.25 0.34 5.92
N LEU A 138 6.54 0.44 5.67
CA LEU A 138 7.37 1.60 6.03
C LEU A 138 7.71 2.36 4.76
N LEU A 139 7.49 3.67 4.79
CA LEU A 139 7.70 4.56 3.66
C LEU A 139 8.95 5.39 3.87
N TYR A 140 9.88 5.29 2.94
CA TYR A 140 11.16 6.01 2.92
C TYR A 140 11.31 6.86 1.67
N ASP A 141 12.25 7.81 1.71
CA ASP A 141 12.73 8.48 0.51
C ASP A 141 13.35 7.47 -0.47
N TYR A 142 13.06 7.64 -1.76
CA TYR A 142 13.68 6.82 -2.79
C TYR A 142 15.13 7.27 -3.02
N MET A 143 16.06 6.32 -2.93
CA MET A 143 17.49 6.58 -3.18
C MET A 143 17.86 6.09 -4.56
N VAL A 144 18.20 7.03 -5.45
CA VAL A 144 18.50 6.75 -6.86
C VAL A 144 19.76 5.89 -7.05
N ASN A 145 20.68 5.93 -6.10
CA ASN A 145 21.95 5.18 -6.16
C ASN A 145 21.84 3.75 -5.62
N GLY A 146 20.64 3.33 -5.21
CA GLY A 146 20.38 1.97 -4.77
C GLY A 146 20.84 1.67 -3.34
N SER A 147 21.22 0.44 -3.09
CA SER A 147 21.61 -0.07 -1.77
C SER A 147 23.10 0.15 -1.49
N LEU A 148 23.42 0.57 -0.26
CA LEU A 148 24.81 0.64 0.22
C LEU A 148 25.49 -0.74 0.15
N ALA A 149 24.76 -1.82 0.42
CA ALA A 149 25.24 -3.19 0.30
C ALA A 149 25.67 -3.51 -1.13
N ASP A 150 24.85 -3.18 -2.12
CA ASP A 150 25.19 -3.39 -3.54
C ASP A 150 26.44 -2.61 -3.92
N HIS A 151 26.57 -1.40 -3.40
CA HIS A 151 27.74 -0.57 -3.65
C HIS A 151 29.02 -1.13 -3.02
N LEU A 152 28.95 -1.64 -1.79
CA LEU A 152 30.09 -2.17 -1.06
C LEU A 152 30.54 -3.56 -1.55
N PHE A 153 29.57 -4.42 -1.90
CA PHE A 153 29.84 -5.83 -2.20
C PHE A 153 29.90 -6.16 -3.69
N ASN A 154 29.25 -5.37 -4.57
CA ASN A 154 29.22 -5.63 -6.00
C ASN A 154 30.28 -4.86 -6.82
N GLY A 155 31.24 -4.22 -6.15
CA GLY A 155 32.46 -3.69 -6.79
C GLY A 155 32.27 -2.53 -7.78
N ASN A 156 31.12 -1.89 -7.79
CA ASN A 156 30.92 -0.66 -8.55
C ASN A 156 31.67 0.47 -7.83
N ASN A 157 32.89 0.74 -8.31
CA ASN A 157 33.79 1.82 -7.86
C ASN A 157 33.24 3.22 -8.15
N LEU A 158 31.98 3.49 -7.79
CA LEU A 158 31.48 4.85 -7.72
C LEU A 158 32.09 5.45 -6.44
N ARG A 159 32.94 6.42 -6.61
CA ARG A 159 33.53 7.19 -5.52
C ARG A 159 32.42 7.60 -4.57
N LEU A 160 32.54 7.22 -3.31
CA LEU A 160 31.75 7.73 -2.18
C LEU A 160 32.04 9.25 -2.05
N SER A 161 31.59 10.03 -3.02
CA SER A 161 31.71 11.47 -2.95
C SER A 161 30.53 12.01 -2.17
N ALA A 162 30.83 12.49 -0.97
CA ALA A 162 30.13 13.54 -0.22
C ALA A 162 28.62 13.38 0.09
N GLY A 163 27.99 12.22 -0.04
CA GLY A 163 26.55 12.11 0.21
C GLY A 163 26.07 10.71 0.56
N LEU A 164 26.44 10.19 1.75
CA LEU A 164 25.89 8.92 2.28
C LEU A 164 24.34 8.87 2.38
N LYS A 165 23.65 9.97 2.09
CA LYS A 165 22.19 10.04 2.00
C LYS A 165 21.59 9.32 0.79
N GLU A 166 22.39 8.91 -0.15
CA GLU A 166 21.91 8.43 -1.45
C GLU A 166 21.70 6.92 -1.51
N PHE A 167 21.81 6.20 -0.37
CA PHE A 167 21.68 4.76 -0.31
C PHE A 167 20.63 4.31 0.70
N ILE A 168 19.87 3.30 0.34
CA ILE A 168 18.96 2.57 1.25
C ILE A 168 19.82 1.56 2.04
N LEU A 169 19.72 1.61 3.37
CA LEU A 169 20.32 0.62 4.27
C LEU A 169 19.60 -0.73 4.16
#